data_f37aa107cd11389be5bc6f4b52b71f76
#
_entry.id   f37aa107cd11389be5bc6f4b52b71f76
#
_cell.length_a   1.000
_cell.length_b   1.000
_cell.length_c   1.000
_cell.angle_alpha   90.00
_cell.angle_beta   90.00
_cell.angle_gamma   90.00
#
_symmetry.space_group_name_H-M   'P 1'
#
loop_
_entity.id
_entity.type
_entity.pdbx_description
1 polymer ?
#
loop_
_entity_poly.entity_id
_entity_poly.type
_entity_poly.pdbx_seq_one_letter_code
_entity_poly.pdbx_strand_id
1 'polypeptide(L)'
;RLTRGRRGKLVFFAALALLGFSLLRVAAWRPLALVGEPPDDGYARAAGVVHVHTTLSDGGGTPEEVIRAARATGLDFLGITDHNNLDAKSFEGYRDGLLVLVGSELSSPAGHIVGLGLDRDPAWRFSGDGLDSLEDVRDLGGVPFAAHPFSGRADLRWNGWDLPGPWGIELLNGDSDARRAGPR
;
A
#
# COMPACT_ATOMS: atom_id res chain seq x y z
N ARG A 1 -37.17 -0.23 -34.64
CA ARG A 1 -35.69 -0.44 -34.68
C ARG A 1 -35.02 0.90 -34.98
N LEU A 2 -34.08 1.37 -34.10
CA LEU A 2 -33.33 2.60 -34.32
C LEU A 2 -32.40 2.44 -35.53
N THR A 3 -32.31 3.45 -36.40
CA THR A 3 -31.42 3.50 -37.53
C THR A 3 -29.95 3.50 -37.04
N ARG A 4 -29.01 2.99 -37.86
CA ARG A 4 -27.59 2.86 -37.54
C ARG A 4 -26.96 4.21 -37.06
N GLY A 5 -27.36 5.33 -37.66
CA GLY A 5 -26.91 6.67 -37.27
C GLY A 5 -27.46 7.15 -35.90
N ARG A 6 -28.71 6.77 -35.56
CA ARG A 6 -29.28 7.10 -34.24
C ARG A 6 -28.64 6.28 -33.12
N ARG A 7 -28.27 5.02 -33.38
CA ARG A 7 -27.53 4.19 -32.41
C ARG A 7 -26.15 4.75 -32.15
N GLY A 8 -25.40 5.20 -33.17
CA GLY A 8 -24.11 5.83 -33.02
C GLY A 8 -24.16 7.09 -32.15
N LYS A 9 -25.14 7.97 -32.39
CA LYS A 9 -25.33 9.18 -31.56
C LYS A 9 -25.65 8.81 -30.10
N LEU A 10 -26.50 7.81 -29.87
CA LEU A 10 -26.85 7.37 -28.52
C LEU A 10 -25.65 6.87 -27.75
N VAL A 11 -24.83 6.01 -28.40
CA VAL A 11 -23.59 5.48 -27.81
C VAL A 11 -22.59 6.62 -27.49
N PHE A 12 -22.44 7.57 -28.40
CA PHE A 12 -21.57 8.74 -28.21
C PHE A 12 -22.01 9.59 -26.99
N PHE A 13 -23.30 9.93 -26.88
CA PHE A 13 -23.80 10.70 -25.74
C PHE A 13 -23.73 9.91 -24.43
N ALA A 14 -23.96 8.59 -24.46
CA ALA A 14 -23.80 7.75 -23.29
C ALA A 14 -22.34 7.72 -22.82
N ALA A 15 -21.37 7.62 -23.73
CA ALA A 15 -19.95 7.66 -23.42
C ALA A 15 -19.54 9.03 -22.82
N LEU A 16 -20.05 10.15 -23.38
CA LEU A 16 -19.80 11.48 -22.83
C LEU A 16 -20.41 11.64 -21.43
N ALA A 17 -21.62 11.15 -21.21
CA ALA A 17 -22.25 11.18 -19.89
C ALA A 17 -21.49 10.36 -18.87
N LEU A 18 -20.99 9.18 -19.24
CA LEU A 18 -20.17 8.33 -18.38
C LEU A 18 -18.83 9.00 -18.03
N LEU A 19 -18.17 9.61 -19.02
CA LEU A 19 -16.95 10.37 -18.81
C LEU A 19 -17.20 11.55 -17.87
N GLY A 20 -18.23 12.34 -18.11
CA GLY A 20 -18.62 13.47 -17.25
C GLY A 20 -18.92 13.02 -15.82
N PHE A 21 -19.66 11.93 -15.65
CA PHE A 21 -19.92 11.34 -14.34
C PHE A 21 -18.63 10.91 -13.65
N SER A 22 -17.73 10.24 -14.36
CA SER A 22 -16.44 9.80 -13.81
C SER A 22 -15.59 10.98 -13.37
N LEU A 23 -15.51 12.04 -14.19
CA LEU A 23 -14.77 13.26 -13.83
C LEU A 23 -15.39 13.96 -12.60
N LEU A 24 -16.72 14.02 -12.52
CA LEU A 24 -17.41 14.57 -11.34
C LEU A 24 -17.12 13.75 -10.08
N ARG A 25 -17.10 12.42 -10.18
CA ARG A 25 -16.76 11.53 -9.05
C ARG A 25 -15.33 11.78 -8.57
N VAL A 26 -14.37 11.91 -9.49
CA VAL A 26 -12.99 12.24 -9.14
C VAL A 26 -12.87 13.64 -8.53
N ALA A 27 -13.53 14.64 -9.11
CA ALA A 27 -13.52 16.01 -8.59
C ALA A 27 -14.23 16.15 -7.23
N ALA A 28 -15.25 15.33 -6.99
CA ALA A 28 -15.99 15.31 -5.71
C ALA A 28 -15.32 14.41 -4.65
N TRP A 29 -14.29 13.65 -5.03
CA TRP A 29 -13.60 12.80 -4.08
C TRP A 29 -12.95 13.65 -2.97
N ARG A 30 -13.13 13.23 -1.74
CA ARG A 30 -12.49 13.84 -0.58
C ARG A 30 -11.78 12.72 0.18
N PRO A 31 -10.52 12.91 0.60
CA PRO A 31 -9.87 11.97 1.49
C PRO A 31 -10.66 11.88 2.80
N LEU A 32 -10.62 10.71 3.42
CA LEU A 32 -11.11 10.54 4.78
C LEU A 32 -10.30 11.46 5.69
N ALA A 33 -10.99 12.35 6.40
CA ALA A 33 -10.39 13.15 7.44
C ALA A 33 -10.77 12.56 8.80
N LEU A 34 -9.79 12.35 9.67
CA LEU A 34 -10.06 12.07 11.07
C LEU A 34 -10.65 13.33 11.68
N VAL A 35 -11.88 13.23 12.20
CA VAL A 35 -12.58 14.34 12.84
C VAL A 35 -12.46 14.17 14.35
N GLY A 36 -11.91 15.15 15.01
CA GLY A 36 -11.71 15.19 16.46
C GLY A 36 -10.30 15.63 16.81
N GLU A 37 -10.13 16.18 18.00
CA GLU A 37 -8.81 16.46 18.53
C GLU A 37 -8.15 15.15 19.01
N PRO A 38 -6.86 14.95 18.73
CA PRO A 38 -6.16 13.79 19.27
C PRO A 38 -6.20 13.83 20.80
N PRO A 39 -6.36 12.69 21.48
CA PRO A 39 -6.35 12.66 22.94
C PRO A 39 -5.03 13.21 23.49
N ASP A 40 -5.11 13.94 24.57
CA ASP A 40 -3.92 14.38 25.34
C ASP A 40 -3.46 13.21 26.24
N ASP A 41 -2.69 12.31 25.62
CA ASP A 41 -2.17 11.10 26.25
C ASP A 41 -0.65 11.15 26.49
N GLY A 42 -0.04 12.33 26.27
CA GLY A 42 1.39 12.55 26.43
C GLY A 42 2.27 12.00 25.30
N TYR A 43 1.70 11.44 24.23
CA TYR A 43 2.46 10.94 23.09
C TYR A 43 2.59 11.98 21.98
N ALA A 44 3.79 12.08 21.42
CA ALA A 44 3.99 12.75 20.13
C ALA A 44 3.33 11.96 19.01
N ARG A 45 2.78 12.66 18.03
CA ARG A 45 2.10 12.04 16.89
C ARG A 45 2.87 12.31 15.61
N ALA A 46 2.98 11.28 14.79
CA ALA A 46 3.55 11.35 13.45
C ALA A 46 2.54 10.78 12.45
N ALA A 47 2.35 11.48 11.35
CA ALA A 47 1.48 11.04 10.25
C ALA A 47 2.32 10.49 9.11
N GLY A 48 2.01 9.28 8.67
CA GLY A 48 2.75 8.67 7.57
C GLY A 48 1.98 7.56 6.90
N VAL A 49 2.60 6.99 5.90
CA VAL A 49 2.10 5.80 5.19
C VAL A 49 3.20 4.75 5.17
N VAL A 50 2.79 3.50 5.27
CA VAL A 50 3.63 2.33 5.04
C VAL A 50 3.02 1.50 3.92
N HIS A 51 3.77 0.50 3.45
CA HIS A 51 3.33 -0.39 2.40
C HIS A 51 3.11 0.37 1.06
N VAL A 52 4.20 0.97 0.59
CA VAL A 52 4.23 1.70 -0.68
C VAL A 52 5.25 1.05 -1.60
N HIS A 53 4.84 0.82 -2.85
CA HIS A 53 5.68 0.23 -3.89
C HIS A 53 6.21 1.29 -4.84
N THR A 54 7.38 1.01 -5.39
CA THR A 54 8.04 1.85 -6.39
C THR A 54 8.27 1.07 -7.69
N THR A 55 8.93 1.70 -8.67
CA THR A 55 9.34 1.01 -9.90
C THR A 55 10.41 -0.06 -9.69
N LEU A 56 10.89 -0.24 -8.46
CA LEU A 56 11.78 -1.35 -8.09
C LEU A 56 11.00 -2.68 -7.91
N SER A 57 9.66 -2.61 -7.88
CA SER A 57 8.77 -3.76 -8.01
C SER A 57 7.63 -3.46 -8.99
N ASP A 58 6.41 -3.24 -8.52
CA ASP A 58 5.22 -3.05 -9.33
C ASP A 58 4.54 -1.68 -9.14
N GLY A 59 5.17 -0.77 -8.42
CA GLY A 59 4.71 0.61 -8.26
C GLY A 59 4.96 1.47 -9.49
N GLY A 60 4.19 2.55 -9.63
CA GLY A 60 4.22 3.42 -10.81
C GLY A 60 5.25 4.53 -10.78
N GLY A 61 5.81 4.88 -9.60
CA GLY A 61 6.76 5.97 -9.42
C GLY A 61 8.14 5.48 -8.96
N THR A 62 9.20 6.20 -9.31
CA THR A 62 10.53 5.91 -8.75
C THR A 62 10.57 6.22 -7.25
N PRO A 63 11.53 5.67 -6.48
CA PRO A 63 11.67 6.03 -5.07
C PRO A 63 11.73 7.54 -4.83
N GLU A 64 12.45 8.30 -5.68
CA GLU A 64 12.54 9.76 -5.58
C GLU A 64 11.20 10.46 -5.83
N GLU A 65 10.40 9.95 -6.78
CA GLU A 65 9.08 10.50 -7.08
C GLU A 65 8.12 10.26 -5.93
N VAL A 66 8.14 9.06 -5.35
CA VAL A 66 7.31 8.69 -4.20
C VAL A 66 7.70 9.51 -2.96
N ILE A 67 8.99 9.66 -2.66
CA ILE A 67 9.50 10.51 -1.58
C ILE A 67 9.07 11.95 -1.76
N ARG A 68 9.19 12.49 -2.98
CA ARG A 68 8.76 13.85 -3.29
C ARG A 68 7.26 14.04 -3.09
N ALA A 69 6.44 13.07 -3.50
CA ALA A 69 4.99 13.09 -3.29
C ALA A 69 4.63 13.06 -1.80
N ALA A 70 5.27 12.18 -1.02
CA ALA A 70 5.07 12.10 0.43
C ALA A 70 5.39 13.43 1.14
N ARG A 71 6.50 14.07 0.79
CA ARG A 71 6.87 15.40 1.29
C ARG A 71 5.84 16.47 0.91
N ALA A 72 5.39 16.46 -0.33
CA ALA A 72 4.42 17.45 -0.83
C ALA A 72 3.05 17.34 -0.12
N THR A 73 2.73 16.16 0.43
CA THR A 73 1.51 15.94 1.23
C THR A 73 1.70 16.19 2.73
N GLY A 74 2.91 16.52 3.17
CA GLY A 74 3.19 16.85 4.57
C GLY A 74 3.25 15.65 5.49
N LEU A 75 3.64 14.49 5.00
CA LEU A 75 3.86 13.31 5.83
C LEU A 75 5.13 13.45 6.66
N ASP A 76 5.12 12.88 7.86
CA ASP A 76 6.27 12.80 8.75
C ASP A 76 7.16 11.58 8.41
N PHE A 77 6.54 10.49 7.93
CA PHE A 77 7.27 9.28 7.51
C PHE A 77 6.63 8.58 6.31
N LEU A 78 7.46 7.80 5.61
CA LEU A 78 7.11 6.96 4.46
C LEU A 78 7.78 5.60 4.59
N GLY A 79 7.03 4.51 4.46
CA GLY A 79 7.55 3.14 4.37
C GLY A 79 7.49 2.63 2.93
N ILE A 80 8.64 2.49 2.28
CA ILE A 80 8.77 1.83 0.97
C ILE A 80 8.98 0.34 1.23
N THR A 81 8.17 -0.51 0.59
CA THR A 81 8.15 -1.96 0.82
C THR A 81 7.98 -2.72 -0.50
N ASP A 82 8.90 -2.51 -1.41
CA ASP A 82 8.91 -3.19 -2.70
C ASP A 82 8.93 -4.72 -2.54
N HIS A 83 8.35 -5.44 -3.51
CA HIS A 83 8.21 -6.89 -3.43
C HIS A 83 9.56 -7.62 -3.41
N ASN A 84 9.79 -8.42 -2.36
CA ASN A 84 10.87 -9.40 -2.21
C ASN A 84 12.28 -8.82 -2.46
N ASN A 85 12.50 -7.53 -2.20
CA ASN A 85 13.80 -6.86 -2.31
C ASN A 85 13.92 -5.68 -1.36
N LEU A 86 15.15 -5.18 -1.17
CA LEU A 86 15.49 -3.97 -0.43
C LEU A 86 16.27 -2.98 -1.32
N ASP A 87 16.02 -2.97 -2.63
CA ASP A 87 16.78 -2.14 -3.58
C ASP A 87 16.63 -0.63 -3.30
N ALA A 88 15.54 -0.23 -2.61
CA ALA A 88 15.35 1.14 -2.12
C ALA A 88 16.19 1.48 -0.87
N LYS A 89 17.01 0.58 -0.30
CA LYS A 89 17.69 0.78 1.00
C LYS A 89 18.59 2.03 1.04
N SER A 90 19.16 2.44 -0.07
CA SER A 90 19.94 3.68 -0.16
C SER A 90 19.13 4.97 0.10
N PHE A 91 17.82 4.89 0.05
CA PHE A 91 16.91 6.01 0.34
C PHE A 91 16.50 6.11 1.80
N GLU A 92 16.83 5.13 2.63
CA GLU A 92 16.45 5.11 4.04
C GLU A 92 17.05 6.28 4.83
N GLY A 93 16.34 6.72 5.85
CA GLY A 93 16.73 7.82 6.73
C GLY A 93 15.97 9.12 6.47
N TYR A 94 16.42 10.20 7.11
CA TYR A 94 15.77 11.50 6.94
C TYR A 94 16.10 12.16 5.61
N ARG A 95 15.06 12.61 4.92
CA ARG A 95 15.10 13.30 3.63
C ARG A 95 14.31 14.61 3.73
N ASP A 96 15.01 15.71 4.04
CA ASP A 96 14.40 17.05 4.20
C ASP A 96 13.12 17.04 5.09
N GLY A 97 13.23 16.45 6.28
CA GLY A 97 12.15 16.39 7.26
C GLY A 97 11.25 15.17 7.20
N LEU A 98 11.23 14.41 6.09
CA LEU A 98 10.53 13.14 5.97
C LEU A 98 11.44 11.99 6.42
N LEU A 99 10.97 11.14 7.32
CA LEU A 99 11.63 9.87 7.64
C LEU A 99 11.24 8.81 6.61
N VAL A 100 12.20 8.33 5.83
CA VAL A 100 12.01 7.21 4.91
C VAL A 100 12.45 5.93 5.61
N LEU A 101 11.54 4.97 5.70
CA LEU A 101 11.78 3.61 6.15
C LEU A 101 11.78 2.70 4.92
N VAL A 102 12.70 1.75 4.86
CA VAL A 102 12.74 0.78 3.78
C VAL A 102 12.61 -0.63 4.34
N GLY A 103 11.58 -1.30 3.88
CA GLY A 103 11.28 -2.69 4.16
C GLY A 103 11.01 -3.46 2.89
N SER A 104 10.39 -4.61 3.02
CA SER A 104 9.99 -5.44 1.88
C SER A 104 8.62 -6.05 2.10
N GLU A 105 7.83 -6.20 1.04
CA GLU A 105 6.65 -7.04 1.05
C GLU A 105 7.00 -8.43 0.50
N LEU A 106 6.97 -9.41 1.38
CA LEU A 106 7.27 -10.80 1.06
C LEU A 106 6.01 -11.53 0.60
N SER A 107 6.12 -12.26 -0.50
CA SER A 107 5.04 -13.12 -0.98
C SER A 107 5.16 -14.51 -0.38
N SER A 108 4.12 -15.00 0.29
CA SER A 108 4.05 -16.35 0.85
C SER A 108 2.71 -17.01 0.55
N PRO A 109 2.61 -18.36 0.65
CA PRO A 109 1.34 -19.07 0.55
C PRO A 109 0.31 -18.70 1.64
N ALA A 110 0.76 -18.16 2.77
CA ALA A 110 -0.11 -17.68 3.83
C ALA A 110 -0.69 -16.27 3.56
N GLY A 111 -0.30 -15.64 2.49
CA GLY A 111 -0.56 -14.24 2.14
C GLY A 111 0.73 -13.43 2.16
N HIS A 112 0.62 -12.13 1.97
CA HIS A 112 1.79 -11.27 1.95
C HIS A 112 2.17 -10.78 3.35
N ILE A 113 3.46 -10.53 3.55
CA ILE A 113 4.04 -10.08 4.82
C ILE A 113 4.88 -8.84 4.55
N VAL A 114 4.53 -7.72 5.16
CA VAL A 114 5.38 -6.54 5.19
C VAL A 114 6.39 -6.68 6.33
N GLY A 115 7.67 -6.70 5.99
CA GLY A 115 8.78 -6.62 6.94
C GLY A 115 9.30 -5.19 7.03
N LEU A 116 9.29 -4.60 8.22
CA LEU A 116 9.86 -3.27 8.47
C LEU A 116 11.07 -3.37 9.41
N GLY A 117 12.02 -2.44 9.23
CA GLY A 117 13.23 -2.39 10.07
C GLY A 117 14.25 -3.49 9.76
N LEU A 118 14.29 -3.97 8.53
CA LEU A 118 15.26 -4.98 8.09
C LEU A 118 16.67 -4.37 8.07
N ASP A 119 17.61 -4.98 8.80
CA ASP A 119 18.97 -4.46 8.97
C ASP A 119 19.81 -4.60 7.69
N ARG A 120 19.54 -5.62 6.89
CA ARG A 120 20.30 -5.95 5.69
C ARG A 120 19.43 -6.64 4.65
N ASP A 121 19.86 -6.57 3.40
CA ASP A 121 19.32 -7.40 2.33
C ASP A 121 19.76 -8.86 2.55
N PRO A 122 18.82 -9.82 2.57
CA PRO A 122 19.19 -11.21 2.65
C PRO A 122 19.98 -11.63 1.40
N ALA A 123 20.96 -12.51 1.58
CA ALA A 123 21.76 -13.07 0.48
C ALA A 123 20.92 -14.01 -0.42
N TRP A 124 19.68 -14.28 -0.04
CA TRP A 124 18.72 -15.11 -0.75
C TRP A 124 17.40 -14.34 -0.93
N ARG A 125 16.63 -14.69 -1.92
CA ARG A 125 15.25 -14.20 -2.04
C ARG A 125 14.42 -14.78 -0.91
N PHE A 126 13.62 -13.94 -0.29
CA PHE A 126 12.59 -14.37 0.63
C PHE A 126 11.70 -15.40 -0.08
N SER A 127 11.73 -16.64 0.37
CA SER A 127 10.95 -17.73 -0.20
C SER A 127 10.72 -18.78 0.88
N GLY A 128 9.50 -19.21 1.02
CA GLY A 128 9.13 -20.20 2.01
C GLY A 128 7.64 -20.19 2.24
N ASP A 129 7.19 -20.94 3.22
CA ASP A 129 5.83 -20.82 3.69
C ASP A 129 5.65 -19.54 4.55
N GLY A 130 4.45 -19.39 5.12
CA GLY A 130 4.16 -18.18 5.90
C GLY A 130 4.98 -18.10 7.19
N LEU A 131 5.33 -19.23 7.79
CA LEU A 131 6.16 -19.28 9.01
C LEU A 131 7.62 -18.92 8.68
N ASP A 132 8.21 -19.53 7.66
CA ASP A 132 9.56 -19.21 7.20
C ASP A 132 9.71 -17.72 6.91
N SER A 133 8.73 -17.14 6.21
CA SER A 133 8.75 -15.72 5.88
C SER A 133 8.64 -14.80 7.11
N LEU A 134 7.88 -15.19 8.13
CA LEU A 134 7.82 -14.47 9.40
C LEU A 134 9.13 -14.57 10.18
N GLU A 135 9.77 -15.74 10.15
CA GLU A 135 11.06 -16.00 10.80
C GLU A 135 12.17 -15.24 10.08
N ASP A 136 12.22 -15.27 8.76
CA ASP A 136 13.20 -14.51 7.95
C ASP A 136 13.18 -13.01 8.29
N VAL A 137 11.97 -12.41 8.39
CA VAL A 137 11.87 -10.98 8.77
C VAL A 137 12.46 -10.74 10.17
N ARG A 138 12.19 -11.62 11.13
CA ARG A 138 12.71 -11.48 12.50
C ARG A 138 14.23 -11.68 12.57
N ASP A 139 14.75 -12.66 11.85
CA ASP A 139 16.19 -12.97 11.81
C ASP A 139 16.99 -11.84 11.15
N LEU A 140 16.34 -11.04 10.32
CA LEU A 140 16.89 -9.82 9.73
C LEU A 140 16.68 -8.58 10.62
N GLY A 141 16.22 -8.75 11.86
CA GLY A 141 16.01 -7.65 12.81
C GLY A 141 14.69 -6.91 12.64
N GLY A 142 13.86 -7.30 11.69
CA GLY A 142 12.62 -6.61 11.36
C GLY A 142 11.39 -7.05 12.17
N VAL A 143 10.31 -6.32 11.97
CA VAL A 143 8.99 -6.62 12.52
C VAL A 143 8.04 -7.01 11.38
N PRO A 144 7.48 -8.24 11.39
CA PRO A 144 6.57 -8.69 10.36
C PRO A 144 5.13 -8.22 10.61
N PHE A 145 4.43 -7.88 9.52
CA PHE A 145 3.01 -7.53 9.51
C PHE A 145 2.30 -8.31 8.41
N ALA A 146 1.15 -8.91 8.71
CA ALA A 146 0.26 -9.45 7.68
C ALA A 146 -0.26 -8.29 6.81
N ALA A 147 0.11 -8.29 5.52
CA ALA A 147 -0.27 -7.26 4.57
C ALA A 147 -1.73 -7.47 4.11
N HIS A 148 -2.47 -6.37 3.90
CA HIS A 148 -3.85 -6.36 3.41
C HIS A 148 -4.68 -7.62 3.78
N PRO A 149 -4.71 -8.01 5.08
CA PRO A 149 -5.21 -9.33 5.51
C PRO A 149 -6.67 -9.58 5.16
N PHE A 150 -7.43 -8.51 4.93
CA PHE A 150 -8.85 -8.56 4.57
C PHE A 150 -9.10 -8.26 3.09
N SER A 151 -8.10 -8.43 2.21
CA SER A 151 -8.24 -8.21 0.78
C SER A 151 -9.43 -8.98 0.18
N GLY A 152 -10.14 -8.36 -0.74
CA GLY A 152 -11.17 -9.01 -1.55
C GLY A 152 -10.61 -10.04 -2.54
N ARG A 153 -9.32 -9.95 -2.86
CA ARG A 153 -8.59 -10.91 -3.70
C ARG A 153 -8.13 -12.08 -2.85
N ALA A 154 -8.50 -13.30 -3.25
CA ALA A 154 -8.18 -14.51 -2.49
C ALA A 154 -6.67 -14.81 -2.45
N ASP A 155 -5.95 -14.46 -3.52
CA ASP A 155 -4.50 -14.63 -3.67
C ASP A 155 -3.66 -13.68 -2.80
N LEU A 156 -4.26 -12.59 -2.32
CA LEU A 156 -3.60 -11.60 -1.47
C LEU A 156 -4.06 -11.68 -0.01
N ARG A 157 -5.19 -12.36 0.24
CA ARG A 157 -5.78 -12.41 1.58
C ARG A 157 -4.91 -13.23 2.51
N TRP A 158 -4.68 -12.68 3.72
CA TRP A 158 -4.01 -13.44 4.76
C TRP A 158 -4.83 -14.65 5.21
N ASN A 159 -4.19 -15.80 5.33
CA ASN A 159 -4.77 -17.05 5.81
C ASN A 159 -3.94 -17.73 6.91
N GLY A 160 -2.81 -17.13 7.31
CA GLY A 160 -1.91 -17.63 8.35
C GLY A 160 -2.30 -17.21 9.78
N TRP A 161 -3.59 -17.18 10.10
CA TRP A 161 -4.08 -16.69 11.39
C TRP A 161 -3.65 -17.54 12.60
N ASP A 162 -3.29 -18.79 12.39
CA ASP A 162 -2.79 -19.75 13.37
C ASP A 162 -1.26 -19.82 13.45
N LEU A 163 -0.55 -19.03 12.65
CA LEU A 163 0.91 -18.96 12.70
C LEU A 163 1.38 -18.31 14.01
N PRO A 164 2.50 -18.80 14.60
CA PRO A 164 2.98 -18.29 15.88
C PRO A 164 3.45 -16.83 15.78
N GLY A 165 3.03 -16.01 16.77
CA GLY A 165 3.41 -14.62 16.90
C GLY A 165 4.78 -14.40 17.55
N PRO A 166 5.18 -13.12 17.82
CA PRO A 166 4.38 -11.93 17.53
C PRO A 166 4.51 -11.47 16.08
N TRP A 167 3.42 -11.01 15.49
CA TRP A 167 3.37 -10.28 14.22
C TRP A 167 2.20 -9.28 14.27
N GLY A 168 2.32 -8.23 13.47
CA GLY A 168 1.30 -7.20 13.35
C GLY A 168 0.33 -7.46 12.20
N ILE A 169 -0.66 -6.59 12.05
CA ILE A 169 -1.58 -6.59 10.92
C ILE A 169 -1.71 -5.20 10.33
N GLU A 170 -1.85 -5.12 9.02
CA GLU A 170 -2.25 -3.91 8.33
C GLU A 170 -3.77 -3.75 8.43
N LEU A 171 -4.23 -2.73 9.16
CA LEU A 171 -5.67 -2.50 9.37
C LEU A 171 -6.33 -1.78 8.21
N LEU A 172 -5.62 -0.82 7.58
CA LEU A 172 -6.10 -0.02 6.47
C LEU A 172 -5.17 -0.19 5.28
N ASN A 173 -5.72 -0.59 4.16
CA ASN A 173 -4.98 -0.73 2.91
C ASN A 173 -5.75 -0.03 1.77
N GLY A 174 -5.12 0.99 1.18
CA GLY A 174 -5.76 1.86 0.20
C GLY A 174 -6.22 1.13 -1.07
N ASP A 175 -5.46 0.15 -1.57
CA ASP A 175 -5.87 -0.66 -2.74
C ASP A 175 -7.06 -1.55 -2.41
N SER A 176 -7.03 -2.23 -1.27
CA SER A 176 -8.13 -3.09 -0.83
C SER A 176 -9.42 -2.29 -0.60
N ASP A 177 -9.32 -1.11 -0.02
CA ASP A 177 -10.46 -0.23 0.24
C ASP A 177 -11.01 0.38 -1.06
N ALA A 178 -10.14 0.82 -1.97
CA ALA A 178 -10.53 1.32 -3.28
C ALA A 178 -11.28 0.26 -4.10
N ARG A 179 -10.82 -0.99 -4.07
CA ARG A 179 -11.48 -2.12 -4.75
C ARG A 179 -12.82 -2.47 -4.13
N ARG A 180 -12.97 -2.35 -2.80
CA ARG A 180 -14.26 -2.54 -2.12
C ARG A 180 -15.23 -1.39 -2.40
N ALA A 181 -14.72 -0.18 -2.53
CA ALA A 181 -15.51 1.00 -2.87
C ALA A 181 -15.82 1.13 -4.37
N GLY A 182 -15.47 0.14 -5.19
CA GLY A 182 -15.79 0.07 -6.61
C GLY A 182 -17.25 0.43 -6.89
N PRO A 183 -17.64 0.76 -8.12
CA PRO A 183 -18.94 1.31 -8.42
C PRO A 183 -20.05 0.38 -7.93
N ARG A 184 -20.72 0.81 -6.85
CA ARG A 184 -22.00 0.27 -6.40
C ARG A 184 -23.09 0.82 -7.30
#